data_8cf1e6fc4a363723509b3f6991f87dbb
#
_entry.id   8cf1e6fc4a363723509b3f6991f87dbb
#
_cell.length_a   1.000
_cell.length_b   1.000
_cell.length_c   1.000
_cell.angle_alpha   90.00
_cell.angle_beta   90.00
_cell.angle_gamma   90.00
#
_symmetry.space_group_name_H-M   'P 1'
#
loop_
_entity.id
_entity.type
_entity.pdbx_description
1 polymer ?
#
loop_
_entity_poly.entity_id
_entity_poly.type
_entity_poly.pdbx_seq_one_letter_code
_entity_poly.pdbx_strand_id
1 'polypeptide(L)'
;MKITSIDIFDFAKCLNYEDCAPICIRINTDSGICGFGEVGLAYGNAHNAGIGMVKDFGQLIIGMDPLNSEAIREKLFRTTFWGMGGGTVINAGMSAIDIALWDIKGKYYKAPVYQLLGGKTNEKLRAYASQIQFDWDLEDRNMVTPEQYAEAAKKAMAQGYTAVKVDPGGVAASGNW
;
A
#
# COMPACT_ATOMS: atom_id res chain seq x y z
N MET A 1 -23.01 1.98 -13.27
CA MET A 1 -22.21 2.82 -12.35
C MET A 1 -20.99 3.31 -13.10
N LYS A 2 -20.57 4.56 -12.91
CA LYS A 2 -19.44 5.15 -13.62
C LYS A 2 -18.49 5.85 -12.65
N ILE A 3 -17.21 5.76 -12.90
CA ILE A 3 -16.18 6.51 -12.20
C ILE A 3 -16.33 7.99 -12.56
N THR A 4 -16.41 8.87 -11.56
CA THR A 4 -16.59 10.31 -11.75
C THR A 4 -15.33 11.12 -11.45
N SER A 5 -14.56 10.70 -10.45
CA SER A 5 -13.31 11.38 -10.06
C SER A 5 -12.40 10.45 -9.24
N ILE A 6 -11.13 10.85 -9.12
CA ILE A 6 -10.17 10.24 -8.20
C ILE A 6 -9.60 11.37 -7.33
N ASP A 7 -9.73 11.22 -6.02
CA ASP A 7 -9.08 12.07 -5.05
C ASP A 7 -7.78 11.43 -4.59
N ILE A 8 -6.75 12.23 -4.37
CA ILE A 8 -5.44 11.78 -3.89
C ILE A 8 -5.16 12.44 -2.54
N PHE A 9 -4.90 11.64 -1.53
CA PHE A 9 -4.56 12.06 -0.18
C PHE A 9 -3.06 11.84 0.04
N ASP A 10 -2.34 12.93 0.09
CA ASP A 10 -0.91 12.96 0.37
C ASP A 10 -0.70 13.22 1.87
N PHE A 11 -0.23 12.20 2.59
CA PHE A 11 -0.01 12.28 4.02
C PHE A 11 1.42 12.73 4.41
N ALA A 12 2.30 12.97 3.46
CA ALA A 12 3.66 13.46 3.73
C ALA A 12 3.67 14.72 4.59
N LYS A 13 2.67 15.58 4.41
CA LYS A 13 2.53 16.84 5.15
C LYS A 13 1.90 16.69 6.53
N CYS A 14 1.30 15.54 6.82
CA CYS A 14 0.54 15.30 8.05
C CYS A 14 1.33 14.46 9.06
N LEU A 15 2.28 13.69 8.59
CA LEU A 15 3.13 12.83 9.39
C LEU A 15 4.50 13.46 9.45
N ASN A 16 5.00 13.74 10.67
CA ASN A 16 6.36 14.23 10.90
C ASN A 16 7.44 13.15 10.61
N TYR A 17 7.13 12.17 9.75
CA TYR A 17 8.06 11.15 9.31
C TYR A 17 8.70 11.59 8.00
N GLU A 18 9.97 11.96 8.06
CA GLU A 18 10.73 12.38 6.86
C GLU A 18 10.86 11.25 5.84
N ASP A 19 10.81 9.99 6.28
CA ASP A 19 11.09 8.81 5.46
C ASP A 19 9.86 7.99 5.05
N CYS A 20 8.66 8.34 5.52
CA CYS A 20 7.43 7.61 5.20
C CYS A 20 6.28 8.56 4.88
N ALA A 21 5.85 8.52 3.63
CA ALA A 21 4.79 9.39 3.12
C ALA A 21 3.69 8.54 2.42
N PRO A 22 2.74 7.95 3.17
CA PRO A 22 1.66 7.18 2.59
C PRO A 22 0.81 8.03 1.63
N ILE A 23 0.45 7.43 0.50
CA ILE A 23 -0.42 8.04 -0.50
C ILE A 23 -1.66 7.17 -0.62
N CYS A 24 -2.81 7.69 -0.22
CA CYS A 24 -4.08 7.02 -0.43
C CYS A 24 -4.85 7.67 -1.58
N ILE A 25 -5.69 6.87 -2.23
CA ILE A 25 -6.61 7.36 -3.24
C ILE A 25 -8.05 7.00 -2.90
N ARG A 26 -8.98 7.78 -3.40
CA ARG A 26 -10.41 7.47 -3.37
C ARG A 26 -10.98 7.59 -4.78
N ILE A 27 -11.52 6.51 -5.31
CA ILE A 27 -12.28 6.51 -6.55
C ILE A 27 -13.74 6.78 -6.22
N ASN A 28 -14.31 7.83 -6.79
CA ASN A 28 -15.71 8.21 -6.65
C ASN A 28 -16.54 7.73 -7.83
N THR A 29 -17.82 7.43 -7.59
CA THR A 29 -18.76 7.01 -8.63
C THR A 29 -20.05 7.83 -8.61
N ASP A 30 -20.78 7.79 -9.71
CA ASP A 30 -22.09 8.44 -9.87
C ASP A 30 -23.20 7.83 -8.98
N SER A 31 -22.96 6.64 -8.41
CA SER A 31 -23.89 5.99 -7.48
C SER A 31 -23.68 6.37 -6.00
N GLY A 32 -22.65 7.18 -5.70
CA GLY A 32 -22.26 7.51 -4.33
C GLY A 32 -21.39 6.45 -3.64
N ILE A 33 -21.20 5.26 -4.24
CA ILE A 33 -20.23 4.28 -3.75
C ILE A 33 -18.84 4.77 -4.10
N CYS A 34 -17.92 4.75 -3.14
CA CYS A 34 -16.51 5.04 -3.38
C CYS A 34 -15.62 3.91 -2.85
N GLY A 35 -14.41 3.80 -3.40
CA GLY A 35 -13.41 2.84 -2.95
C GLY A 35 -12.07 3.49 -2.68
N PHE A 36 -11.34 2.91 -1.74
CA PHE A 36 -10.03 3.37 -1.32
C PHE A 36 -8.93 2.41 -1.75
N GLY A 37 -7.78 2.98 -2.10
CA GLY A 37 -6.56 2.24 -2.40
C GLY A 37 -5.34 2.99 -1.91
N GLU A 38 -4.20 2.32 -1.90
CA GLU A 38 -2.93 2.89 -1.46
C GLU A 38 -1.86 2.69 -2.54
N VAL A 39 -1.06 3.72 -2.76
CA VAL A 39 0.12 3.67 -3.62
C VAL A 39 1.28 3.11 -2.80
N GLY A 40 1.81 1.96 -3.16
CA GLY A 40 2.87 1.26 -2.41
C GLY A 40 4.27 1.87 -2.55
N LEU A 41 4.40 3.20 -2.45
CA LEU A 41 5.64 3.97 -2.55
C LEU A 41 5.81 4.93 -1.37
N ALA A 42 5.44 4.50 -0.17
CA ALA A 42 5.48 5.33 1.02
C ALA A 42 6.90 5.69 1.49
N TYR A 43 7.91 4.90 1.09
CA TYR A 43 9.30 5.08 1.50
C TYR A 43 10.16 5.62 0.36
N GLY A 44 11.15 6.45 0.73
CA GLY A 44 12.11 7.00 -0.20
C GLY A 44 11.54 8.11 -1.08
N ASN A 45 12.25 8.42 -2.17
CA ASN A 45 12.03 9.63 -2.96
C ASN A 45 11.10 9.45 -4.18
N ALA A 46 10.32 8.35 -4.26
CA ALA A 46 9.40 8.09 -5.37
C ALA A 46 7.96 8.62 -5.14
N HIS A 47 7.71 9.31 -4.04
CA HIS A 47 6.41 9.80 -3.61
C HIS A 47 5.67 10.62 -4.69
N ASN A 48 6.31 11.68 -5.21
CA ASN A 48 5.72 12.52 -6.25
C ASN A 48 5.49 11.77 -7.56
N ALA A 49 6.34 10.81 -7.89
CA ALA A 49 6.17 9.95 -9.06
C ALA A 49 4.93 9.05 -8.92
N GLY A 50 4.69 8.50 -7.72
CA GLY A 50 3.48 7.73 -7.42
C GLY A 50 2.20 8.56 -7.56
N ILE A 51 2.19 9.78 -7.02
CA ILE A 51 1.08 10.74 -7.19
C ILE A 51 0.86 11.05 -8.68
N GLY A 52 1.93 11.33 -9.42
CA GLY A 52 1.88 11.59 -10.86
C GLY A 52 1.25 10.42 -11.62
N MET A 53 1.66 9.20 -11.31
CA MET A 53 1.14 8.01 -11.99
C MET A 53 -0.36 7.82 -11.77
N VAL A 54 -0.85 8.05 -10.54
CA VAL A 54 -2.30 7.98 -10.27
C VAL A 54 -3.05 9.08 -11.01
N LYS A 55 -2.51 10.29 -11.14
CA LYS A 55 -3.12 11.38 -11.89
C LYS A 55 -3.27 11.02 -13.36
N ASP A 56 -2.21 10.50 -13.98
CA ASP A 56 -2.22 10.13 -15.39
C ASP A 56 -3.19 8.97 -15.66
N PHE A 57 -3.10 7.91 -14.87
CA PHE A 57 -3.99 6.74 -15.00
C PHE A 57 -5.45 7.08 -14.68
N GLY A 58 -5.66 7.93 -13.69
CA GLY A 58 -7.00 8.34 -13.26
C GLY A 58 -7.81 8.96 -14.39
N GLN A 59 -7.20 9.81 -15.22
CA GLN A 59 -7.88 10.44 -16.35
C GLN A 59 -8.37 9.42 -17.40
N LEU A 60 -7.65 8.31 -17.57
CA LEU A 60 -7.98 7.30 -18.55
C LEU A 60 -9.21 6.47 -18.17
N ILE A 61 -9.56 6.42 -16.89
CA ILE A 61 -10.62 5.54 -16.37
C ILE A 61 -11.91 6.29 -16.01
N ILE A 62 -11.93 7.62 -16.07
CA ILE A 62 -13.14 8.41 -15.89
C ILE A 62 -14.22 7.96 -16.90
N GLY A 63 -15.44 7.78 -16.39
CA GLY A 63 -16.59 7.29 -17.17
C GLY A 63 -16.65 5.76 -17.36
N MET A 64 -15.62 5.01 -16.97
CA MET A 64 -15.64 3.55 -17.00
C MET A 64 -16.48 2.99 -15.86
N ASP A 65 -16.99 1.77 -16.04
CA ASP A 65 -17.68 1.04 -14.98
C ASP A 65 -16.64 0.39 -14.03
N PRO A 66 -16.58 0.78 -12.74
CA PRO A 66 -15.62 0.24 -11.79
C PRO A 66 -15.78 -1.26 -11.49
N LEU A 67 -16.94 -1.84 -11.83
CA LEU A 67 -17.14 -3.29 -11.68
C LEU A 67 -16.37 -4.11 -12.74
N ASN A 68 -15.97 -3.48 -13.83
CA ASN A 68 -15.16 -4.10 -14.89
C ASN A 68 -13.66 -3.88 -14.64
N SER A 69 -13.15 -4.29 -13.45
CA SER A 69 -11.76 -4.04 -13.05
C SER A 69 -10.74 -4.60 -14.04
N GLU A 70 -10.99 -5.78 -14.65
CA GLU A 70 -10.08 -6.35 -15.63
C GLU A 70 -9.98 -5.51 -16.90
N ALA A 71 -11.11 -4.96 -17.38
CA ALA A 71 -11.11 -4.05 -18.53
C ALA A 71 -10.34 -2.75 -18.22
N ILE A 72 -10.46 -2.24 -16.99
CA ILE A 72 -9.69 -1.08 -16.53
C ILE A 72 -8.20 -1.43 -16.47
N ARG A 73 -7.84 -2.57 -15.87
CA ARG A 73 -6.46 -3.04 -15.79
C ARG A 73 -5.83 -3.20 -17.18
N GLU A 74 -6.54 -3.86 -18.10
CA GLU A 74 -6.08 -4.02 -19.49
C GLU A 74 -5.87 -2.67 -20.18
N LYS A 75 -6.79 -1.72 -19.99
CA LYS A 75 -6.64 -0.37 -20.53
C LYS A 75 -5.38 0.29 -19.98
N LEU A 76 -5.17 0.31 -18.66
CA LEU A 76 -4.00 0.93 -18.05
C LEU A 76 -2.70 0.25 -18.48
N PHE A 77 -2.69 -1.07 -18.56
CA PHE A 77 -1.52 -1.85 -18.93
C PHE A 77 -1.14 -1.69 -20.42
N ARG A 78 -2.11 -1.78 -21.34
CA ARG A 78 -1.82 -1.87 -22.78
C ARG A 78 -1.84 -0.53 -23.50
N THR A 79 -2.66 0.45 -23.07
CA THR A 79 -2.84 1.69 -23.83
C THR A 79 -1.95 2.85 -23.36
N THR A 80 -1.18 2.67 -22.32
CA THR A 80 -0.30 3.72 -21.79
C THR A 80 1.13 3.64 -22.30
N PHE A 81 1.42 2.89 -23.33
CA PHE A 81 2.75 2.61 -23.91
C PHE A 81 3.77 2.08 -22.88
N TRP A 82 4.00 2.80 -21.77
CA TRP A 82 4.93 2.42 -20.71
C TRP A 82 4.35 1.40 -19.72
N GLY A 83 3.04 1.20 -19.68
CA GLY A 83 2.39 0.28 -18.76
C GLY A 83 2.88 -1.16 -18.88
N MET A 84 3.10 -1.63 -20.12
CA MET A 84 3.64 -2.96 -20.40
C MET A 84 5.09 -3.14 -19.94
N GLY A 85 5.86 -2.06 -19.88
CA GLY A 85 7.22 -2.09 -19.36
C GLY A 85 7.29 -2.30 -17.85
N GLY A 86 6.20 -2.05 -17.15
CA GLY A 86 6.10 -2.22 -15.71
C GLY A 86 7.00 -1.25 -14.94
N GLY A 87 7.62 -1.78 -13.89
CA GLY A 87 8.39 -1.01 -12.94
C GLY A 87 7.59 -0.60 -11.72
N THR A 88 8.28 -0.28 -10.65
CA THR A 88 7.67 -0.08 -9.33
C THR A 88 6.66 1.06 -9.32
N VAL A 89 6.99 2.19 -9.94
CA VAL A 89 6.13 3.40 -9.95
C VAL A 89 4.84 3.14 -10.73
N ILE A 90 4.96 2.53 -11.91
CA ILE A 90 3.81 2.23 -12.78
C ILE A 90 2.88 1.23 -12.10
N ASN A 91 3.45 0.14 -11.58
CA ASN A 91 2.67 -0.89 -10.90
C ASN A 91 2.05 -0.38 -9.59
N ALA A 92 2.70 0.53 -8.85
CA ALA A 92 2.12 1.13 -7.66
C ALA A 92 0.87 1.96 -7.98
N GLY A 93 0.90 2.74 -9.07
CA GLY A 93 -0.28 3.47 -9.56
C GLY A 93 -1.42 2.55 -9.99
N MET A 94 -1.13 1.50 -10.77
CA MET A 94 -2.14 0.51 -11.17
C MET A 94 -2.72 -0.25 -9.97
N SER A 95 -1.86 -0.66 -9.04
CA SER A 95 -2.27 -1.39 -7.82
C SER A 95 -3.20 -0.56 -6.94
N ALA A 96 -2.89 0.72 -6.74
CA ALA A 96 -3.76 1.61 -5.97
C ALA A 96 -5.17 1.70 -6.57
N ILE A 97 -5.26 1.81 -7.90
CA ILE A 97 -6.55 1.82 -8.61
C ILE A 97 -7.25 0.47 -8.45
N ASP A 98 -6.55 -0.64 -8.65
CA ASP A 98 -7.14 -1.99 -8.53
C ASP A 98 -7.69 -2.26 -7.13
N ILE A 99 -6.94 -1.91 -6.08
CA ILE A 99 -7.40 -2.02 -4.70
C ILE A 99 -8.69 -1.23 -4.48
N ALA A 100 -8.75 0.01 -4.96
CA ALA A 100 -9.94 0.85 -4.86
C ALA A 100 -11.14 0.27 -5.64
N LEU A 101 -10.91 -0.35 -6.78
CA LEU A 101 -11.96 -1.03 -7.55
C LEU A 101 -12.50 -2.26 -6.81
N TRP A 102 -11.63 -3.03 -6.17
CA TRP A 102 -12.06 -4.16 -5.32
C TRP A 102 -12.85 -3.71 -4.09
N ASP A 103 -12.49 -2.58 -3.48
CA ASP A 103 -13.26 -1.99 -2.38
C ASP A 103 -14.66 -1.55 -2.86
N ILE A 104 -14.77 -0.93 -4.06
CA ILE A 104 -16.07 -0.62 -4.69
C ILE A 104 -16.89 -1.90 -4.91
N LYS A 105 -16.28 -2.96 -5.47
CA LYS A 105 -16.97 -4.24 -5.68
C LYS A 105 -17.50 -4.83 -4.38
N GLY A 106 -16.67 -4.84 -3.33
CA GLY A 106 -17.07 -5.32 -2.03
C GLY A 106 -18.30 -4.59 -1.48
N LYS A 107 -18.29 -3.26 -1.58
CA LYS A 107 -19.41 -2.40 -1.16
C LYS A 107 -20.65 -2.59 -2.02
N TYR A 108 -20.48 -2.68 -3.33
CA TYR A 108 -21.59 -2.89 -4.27
C TYR A 108 -22.30 -4.23 -4.06
N TYR A 109 -21.53 -5.31 -3.94
CA TYR A 109 -22.08 -6.66 -3.72
C TYR A 109 -22.40 -6.95 -2.25
N LYS A 110 -22.11 -6.00 -1.33
CA LYS A 110 -22.27 -6.17 0.13
C LYS A 110 -21.56 -7.42 0.65
N ALA A 111 -20.38 -7.70 0.13
CA ALA A 111 -19.57 -8.84 0.46
C ALA A 111 -18.12 -8.40 0.72
N PRO A 112 -17.43 -8.94 1.73
CA PRO A 112 -16.02 -8.64 1.93
C PRO A 112 -15.19 -9.17 0.76
N VAL A 113 -14.12 -8.47 0.42
CA VAL A 113 -13.27 -8.76 -0.75
C VAL A 113 -12.79 -10.20 -0.76
N TYR A 114 -12.43 -10.77 0.41
CA TYR A 114 -11.98 -12.16 0.47
C TYR A 114 -13.03 -13.18 -0.04
N GLN A 115 -14.32 -12.89 0.15
CA GLN A 115 -15.39 -13.76 -0.40
C GLN A 115 -15.47 -13.66 -1.92
N LEU A 116 -15.27 -12.46 -2.47
CA LEU A 116 -15.25 -12.24 -3.92
C LEU A 116 -14.02 -12.90 -4.57
N LEU A 117 -12.95 -13.08 -3.81
CA LEU A 117 -11.70 -13.71 -4.24
C LEU A 117 -11.68 -15.24 -4.04
N GLY A 118 -12.80 -15.86 -3.65
CA GLY A 118 -12.89 -17.32 -3.53
C GLY A 118 -13.06 -17.84 -2.10
N GLY A 119 -13.18 -16.94 -1.11
CA GLY A 119 -13.48 -17.31 0.27
C GLY A 119 -12.26 -17.40 1.18
N LYS A 120 -12.51 -17.82 2.41
CA LYS A 120 -11.54 -17.89 3.48
C LYS A 120 -10.78 -19.22 3.46
N THR A 121 -9.47 -19.17 3.40
CA THR A 121 -8.63 -20.38 3.51
C THR A 121 -8.13 -20.61 4.93
N ASN A 122 -7.96 -19.54 5.71
CA ASN A 122 -7.50 -19.59 7.10
C ASN A 122 -8.35 -18.67 7.97
N GLU A 123 -8.74 -19.17 9.14
CA GLU A 123 -9.47 -18.38 10.15
C GLU A 123 -8.56 -17.43 10.92
N LYS A 124 -7.28 -17.81 11.09
CA LYS A 124 -6.27 -17.04 11.80
C LYS A 124 -4.97 -17.03 10.99
N LEU A 125 -4.34 -15.88 10.92
CA LEU A 125 -3.02 -15.73 10.33
C LEU A 125 -2.01 -15.45 11.43
N ARG A 126 -0.82 -16.08 11.33
CA ARG A 126 0.29 -15.79 12.22
C ARG A 126 0.85 -14.41 11.90
N ALA A 127 0.80 -13.49 12.86
CA ALA A 127 1.47 -12.21 12.78
C ALA A 127 2.94 -12.33 13.22
N TYR A 128 3.78 -11.45 12.67
CA TYR A 128 5.15 -11.26 13.13
C TYR A 128 5.39 -9.79 13.47
N ALA A 129 6.30 -9.56 14.43
CA ALA A 129 6.80 -8.21 14.71
C ALA A 129 7.77 -7.81 13.61
N SER A 130 7.44 -6.76 12.87
CA SER A 130 8.25 -6.30 11.73
C SER A 130 9.17 -5.15 12.14
N GLN A 131 10.31 -5.05 11.46
CA GLN A 131 11.22 -3.91 11.58
C GLN A 131 11.77 -3.71 13.01
N ILE A 132 12.10 -4.79 13.70
CA ILE A 132 12.64 -4.71 15.05
C ILE A 132 14.01 -4.01 15.12
N GLN A 133 14.68 -3.81 13.97
CA GLN A 133 15.94 -3.07 13.87
C GLN A 133 15.82 -1.58 14.21
N PHE A 134 14.60 -1.03 14.26
CA PHE A 134 14.33 0.37 14.62
C PHE A 134 13.84 0.55 16.06
N ASP A 135 14.05 -0.42 16.91
CA ASP A 135 13.46 -0.57 18.23
C ASP A 135 11.95 -0.91 18.20
N TRP A 136 11.53 -1.75 19.14
CA TRP A 136 10.14 -2.20 19.23
C TRP A 136 9.26 -1.31 20.12
N ASP A 137 9.87 -0.33 20.78
CA ASP A 137 9.17 0.59 21.71
C ASP A 137 8.87 1.98 21.12
N LEU A 138 9.02 2.17 19.80
CA LEU A 138 8.78 3.46 19.13
C LEU A 138 9.71 4.60 19.58
N GLU A 139 10.84 4.31 20.23
CA GLU A 139 11.86 5.31 20.56
C GLU A 139 12.78 5.67 19.38
N ASP A 140 12.48 5.12 18.19
CA ASP A 140 13.14 5.42 16.92
C ASP A 140 14.67 5.36 16.98
N ARG A 141 15.17 4.28 17.58
CA ARG A 141 16.62 4.04 17.71
C ARG A 141 17.05 2.96 16.72
N ASN A 142 17.98 3.31 15.85
CA ASN A 142 18.63 2.32 15.01
C ASN A 142 19.47 1.36 15.87
N MET A 143 19.23 0.06 15.70
CA MET A 143 19.98 -0.96 16.42
C MET A 143 21.26 -1.32 15.67
N VAL A 144 22.36 -1.33 16.39
CA VAL A 144 23.69 -1.58 15.82
C VAL A 144 24.41 -2.78 16.47
N THR A 145 23.96 -3.26 17.63
CA THR A 145 24.58 -4.40 18.32
C THR A 145 23.66 -5.60 18.39
N PRO A 146 24.20 -6.84 18.40
CA PRO A 146 23.42 -8.06 18.55
C PRO A 146 22.54 -8.07 19.81
N GLU A 147 23.03 -7.47 20.89
CA GLU A 147 22.34 -7.42 22.19
C GLU A 147 21.07 -6.56 22.08
N GLN A 148 21.11 -5.44 21.35
CA GLN A 148 19.95 -4.58 21.08
C GLN A 148 18.88 -5.35 20.30
N TYR A 149 19.27 -6.08 19.24
CA TYR A 149 18.36 -6.93 18.48
C TYR A 149 17.72 -8.03 19.34
N ALA A 150 18.54 -8.65 20.22
CA ALA A 150 18.03 -9.68 21.13
C ALA A 150 17.01 -9.10 22.13
N GLU A 151 17.24 -7.89 22.62
CA GLU A 151 16.31 -7.23 23.55
C GLU A 151 15.00 -6.85 22.85
N ALA A 152 15.06 -6.26 21.65
CA ALA A 152 13.87 -5.95 20.87
C ALA A 152 13.05 -7.22 20.57
N ALA A 153 13.71 -8.31 20.20
CA ALA A 153 13.03 -9.59 20.00
C ALA A 153 12.36 -10.10 21.26
N LYS A 154 13.00 -9.99 22.44
CA LYS A 154 12.39 -10.37 23.74
C LYS A 154 11.17 -9.52 24.07
N LYS A 155 11.20 -8.22 23.79
CA LYS A 155 10.04 -7.33 23.96
C LYS A 155 8.87 -7.78 23.07
N ALA A 156 9.13 -8.04 21.78
CA ALA A 156 8.11 -8.56 20.86
C ALA A 156 7.52 -9.90 21.34
N MET A 157 8.37 -10.81 21.84
CA MET A 157 7.92 -12.08 22.42
C MET A 157 7.05 -11.87 23.67
N ALA A 158 7.40 -10.94 24.54
CA ALA A 158 6.61 -10.62 25.73
C ALA A 158 5.20 -10.08 25.38
N GLN A 159 5.05 -9.47 24.21
CA GLN A 159 3.76 -9.03 23.66
C GLN A 159 2.97 -10.14 22.95
N GLY A 160 3.50 -11.36 22.92
CA GLY A 160 2.83 -12.54 22.36
C GLY A 160 3.20 -12.86 20.92
N TYR A 161 4.12 -12.15 20.29
CA TYR A 161 4.60 -12.51 18.96
C TYR A 161 5.47 -13.75 19.01
N THR A 162 5.26 -14.64 18.04
CA THR A 162 6.04 -15.90 17.90
C THR A 162 6.98 -15.86 16.70
N ALA A 163 7.03 -14.73 16.00
CA ALA A 163 7.92 -14.49 14.86
C ALA A 163 8.31 -13.02 14.82
N VAL A 164 9.49 -12.75 14.32
CA VAL A 164 10.02 -11.41 14.07
C VAL A 164 10.55 -11.32 12.64
N LYS A 165 10.51 -10.13 12.07
CA LYS A 165 11.21 -9.81 10.82
C LYS A 165 12.24 -8.73 11.12
N VAL A 166 13.46 -8.95 10.63
CA VAL A 166 14.60 -8.06 10.79
C VAL A 166 15.36 -7.95 9.48
N ASP A 167 15.86 -6.76 9.18
CA ASP A 167 16.75 -6.50 8.05
C ASP A 167 18.17 -6.23 8.60
N PRO A 168 19.00 -7.27 8.81
CA PRO A 168 20.23 -7.17 9.62
C PRO A 168 21.39 -6.50 8.91
N GLY A 169 21.31 -6.33 7.59
CA GLY A 169 22.39 -5.79 6.78
C GLY A 169 22.17 -4.37 6.29
N GLY A 170 21.09 -3.73 6.69
CA GLY A 170 20.66 -2.49 6.06
C GLY A 170 20.97 -1.20 6.81
N VAL A 171 21.33 -1.26 8.10
CA VAL A 171 21.48 -0.05 8.91
C VAL A 171 22.92 0.09 9.40
N ALA A 172 23.64 1.10 8.88
CA ALA A 172 24.96 1.45 9.41
C ALA A 172 24.83 2.12 10.79
N ALA A 173 25.96 2.20 11.53
CA ALA A 173 26.00 2.91 12.81
C ALA A 173 25.58 4.39 12.71
N SER A 174 25.66 4.98 11.51
CA SER A 174 25.17 6.33 11.20
C SER A 174 23.64 6.41 10.99
N GLY A 175 22.93 5.27 10.98
CA GLY A 175 21.51 5.21 10.65
C GLY A 175 21.18 5.22 9.15
N ASN A 176 22.19 5.22 8.29
CA ASN A 176 22.00 5.20 6.84
C ASN A 176 22.10 3.77 6.28
N TRP A 177 21.32 3.52 5.21
CA TRP A 177 21.34 2.27 4.43
C TRP A 177 22.64 2.11 3.63
#